data_66a70a278c32d914df28128fb8c360a7
#
_entry.id   66a70a278c32d914df28128fb8c360a7
#
_cell.length_a   1.000
_cell.length_b   1.000
_cell.length_c   1.000
_cell.angle_alpha   90.00
_cell.angle_beta   90.00
_cell.angle_gamma   90.00
#
_symmetry.space_group_name_H-M   'P 1'
#
loop_
_entity.id
_entity.type
_entity.pdbx_description
1 polymer ?
#
loop_
_entity_poly.entity_id
_entity_poly.type
_entity_poly.pdbx_seq_one_letter_code
_entity_poly.pdbx_strand_id
1 'polypeptide(L)'
;VAVAHSPYSDALAIHSMKMIRDALVKSYGGDPAARAAMHDAQCLAGMAFSNALLGIVHSLAHKTGAAFSGGHIIHGAANAMYLPKVIRFNAAVPFAAARYARCADELGIAGAETSQEAKIAALIAWVRRFNDELNIPHCIRDYAANGLPTYKTAVNEAQPPMVGADEFEAKAAQIAENAMGDACTGCNPRKMDAKLMEKVLRCCWDDSDVTF
;
A
#
# COMPACT_ATOMS: atom_id res chain seq x y z
N VAL A 1 6.48 -7.89 6.76
CA VAL A 1 6.77 -8.95 5.77
C VAL A 1 8.17 -8.75 5.15
N ALA A 2 8.82 -7.60 5.38
CA ALA A 2 10.21 -7.37 4.93
C ALA A 2 11.16 -8.46 5.45
N VAL A 3 12.19 -8.82 4.67
CA VAL A 3 13.11 -9.90 5.05
C VAL A 3 14.02 -9.56 6.24
N ALA A 4 14.23 -8.27 6.52
CA ALA A 4 15.00 -7.79 7.67
C ALA A 4 14.18 -7.70 8.97
N HIS A 5 12.98 -8.30 9.01
CA HIS A 5 12.13 -8.32 10.20
C HIS A 5 12.79 -9.01 11.40
N SER A 6 12.31 -8.70 12.57
CA SER A 6 12.69 -9.33 13.84
C SER A 6 11.48 -9.46 14.76
N PRO A 7 11.52 -10.26 15.83
CA PRO A 7 10.44 -10.29 16.82
C PRO A 7 10.10 -8.91 17.39
N TYR A 8 11.08 -8.05 17.56
CA TYR A 8 10.90 -6.67 18.00
C TYR A 8 10.08 -5.85 17.00
N SER A 9 10.51 -5.80 15.74
CA SER A 9 9.80 -5.04 14.69
C SER A 9 8.42 -5.64 14.38
N ASP A 10 8.26 -6.96 14.46
CA ASP A 10 6.98 -7.63 14.28
C ASP A 10 5.97 -7.24 15.36
N ALA A 11 6.38 -7.20 16.63
CA ALA A 11 5.51 -6.82 17.74
C ALA A 11 4.99 -5.38 17.57
N LEU A 12 5.88 -4.45 17.23
CA LEU A 12 5.50 -3.04 16.99
C LEU A 12 4.57 -2.91 15.77
N ALA A 13 4.90 -3.58 14.67
CA ALA A 13 4.10 -3.52 13.44
C ALA A 13 2.69 -4.08 13.64
N ILE A 14 2.55 -5.24 14.29
CA ILE A 14 1.24 -5.86 14.57
C ILE A 14 0.43 -4.98 15.49
N HIS A 15 1.04 -4.44 16.56
CA HIS A 15 0.32 -3.54 17.47
C HIS A 15 -0.15 -2.27 16.75
N SER A 16 0.73 -1.64 15.97
CA SER A 16 0.37 -0.48 15.15
C SER A 16 -0.79 -0.78 14.18
N MET A 17 -0.77 -1.94 13.49
CA MET A 17 -1.85 -2.33 12.58
C MET A 17 -3.20 -2.47 13.30
N LYS A 18 -3.22 -3.00 14.53
CA LYS A 18 -4.44 -3.09 15.36
C LYS A 18 -4.96 -1.70 15.72
N MET A 19 -4.08 -0.79 16.13
CA MET A 19 -4.46 0.61 16.42
C MET A 19 -5.01 1.31 15.17
N ILE A 20 -4.35 1.15 14.01
CA ILE A 20 -4.81 1.71 12.73
C ILE A 20 -6.20 1.17 12.37
N ARG A 21 -6.42 -0.14 12.48
CA ARG A 21 -7.73 -0.77 12.25
C ARG A 21 -8.85 -0.09 13.03
N ASP A 22 -8.59 0.22 14.30
CA ASP A 22 -9.62 0.71 15.22
C ASP A 22 -9.82 2.24 15.13
N ALA A 23 -8.80 2.99 14.68
CA ALA A 23 -8.79 4.45 14.75
C ALA A 23 -8.82 5.16 13.39
N LEU A 24 -8.34 4.55 12.28
CA LEU A 24 -8.05 5.27 11.05
C LEU A 24 -9.28 5.99 10.47
N VAL A 25 -10.40 5.30 10.29
CA VAL A 25 -11.62 5.89 9.69
C VAL A 25 -12.21 6.96 10.61
N LYS A 26 -12.21 6.73 11.91
CA LYS A 26 -12.68 7.71 12.90
C LYS A 26 -11.80 8.97 12.89
N SER A 27 -10.47 8.78 12.81
CA SER A 27 -9.50 9.88 12.72
C SER A 27 -9.70 10.70 11.44
N TYR A 28 -9.94 10.03 10.31
CA TYR A 28 -10.28 10.68 9.04
C TYR A 28 -11.58 11.47 9.14
N GLY A 29 -12.58 10.95 9.84
CA GLY A 29 -13.84 11.63 10.17
C GLY A 29 -13.72 12.79 11.16
N GLY A 30 -12.52 13.05 11.70
CA GLY A 30 -12.26 14.20 12.57
C GLY A 30 -12.37 13.93 14.07
N ASP A 31 -12.47 12.66 14.51
CA ASP A 31 -12.47 12.30 15.94
C ASP A 31 -11.11 12.61 16.59
N PRO A 32 -11.03 13.48 17.63
CA PRO A 32 -9.76 13.87 18.21
C PRO A 32 -9.05 12.75 18.96
N ALA A 33 -9.77 11.84 19.61
CA ALA A 33 -9.18 10.74 20.33
C ALA A 33 -8.60 9.70 19.35
N ALA A 34 -9.32 9.40 18.28
CA ALA A 34 -8.83 8.55 17.21
C ALA A 34 -7.61 9.17 16.51
N ARG A 35 -7.58 10.50 16.35
CA ARG A 35 -6.43 11.21 15.78
C ARG A 35 -5.19 11.08 16.68
N ALA A 36 -5.34 11.19 18.00
CA ALA A 36 -4.24 10.95 18.94
C ALA A 36 -3.73 9.50 18.84
N ALA A 37 -4.65 8.52 18.81
CA ALA A 37 -4.29 7.11 18.63
C ALA A 37 -3.55 6.85 17.32
N MET A 38 -3.91 7.56 16.23
CA MET A 38 -3.21 7.46 14.95
C MET A 38 -1.79 8.06 15.00
N HIS A 39 -1.54 9.10 15.80
CA HIS A 39 -0.18 9.60 16.04
C HIS A 39 0.69 8.56 16.73
N ASP A 40 0.17 7.87 17.74
CA ASP A 40 0.89 6.80 18.42
C ASP A 40 1.12 5.61 17.47
N ALA A 41 0.10 5.21 16.72
CA ALA A 41 0.18 4.11 15.77
C ALA A 41 1.24 4.35 14.69
N GLN A 42 1.30 5.56 14.11
CA GLN A 42 2.29 5.88 13.09
C GLN A 42 3.71 5.95 13.67
N CYS A 43 3.87 6.39 14.93
CA CYS A 43 5.16 6.36 15.62
C CYS A 43 5.65 4.91 15.79
N LEU A 44 4.80 4.00 16.28
CA LEU A 44 5.11 2.58 16.41
C LEU A 44 5.43 1.93 15.06
N ALA A 45 4.66 2.25 14.02
CA ALA A 45 4.96 1.81 12.65
C ALA A 45 6.33 2.31 12.20
N GLY A 46 6.64 3.58 12.46
CA GLY A 46 7.94 4.20 12.17
C GLY A 46 9.10 3.45 12.82
N MET A 47 8.97 3.14 14.12
CA MET A 47 9.96 2.34 14.84
C MET A 47 10.09 0.93 14.26
N ALA A 48 9.00 0.30 13.86
CA ALA A 48 9.02 -1.02 13.23
C ALA A 48 9.79 -1.01 11.92
N PHE A 49 9.42 -0.14 10.97
CA PHE A 49 10.06 -0.14 9.65
C PHE A 49 11.46 0.48 9.64
N SER A 50 11.81 1.33 10.58
CA SER A 50 13.19 1.80 10.74
C SER A 50 14.15 0.67 11.10
N ASN A 51 13.64 -0.41 11.72
CA ASN A 51 14.42 -1.61 12.06
C ASN A 51 14.29 -2.75 11.04
N ALA A 52 13.14 -2.88 10.38
CA ALA A 52 12.87 -3.98 9.44
C ALA A 52 13.05 -3.59 7.97
N LEU A 53 13.22 -2.30 7.71
CA LEU A 53 13.12 -1.71 6.38
C LEU A 53 11.73 -1.95 5.75
N LEU A 54 11.60 -1.62 4.48
CA LEU A 54 10.34 -1.61 3.75
C LEU A 54 10.41 -2.58 2.55
N GLY A 55 9.56 -2.40 1.56
CA GLY A 55 9.51 -3.21 0.35
C GLY A 55 9.06 -2.38 -0.85
N ILE A 56 8.76 -3.07 -1.94
CA ILE A 56 8.48 -2.44 -3.24
C ILE A 56 7.23 -1.55 -3.27
N VAL A 57 6.32 -1.63 -2.31
CA VAL A 57 5.22 -0.64 -2.17
C VAL A 57 5.82 0.75 -2.06
N HIS A 58 6.78 0.92 -1.13
CA HIS A 58 7.45 2.20 -0.92
C HIS A 58 8.36 2.58 -2.07
N SER A 59 9.11 1.62 -2.64
CA SER A 59 9.97 1.90 -3.80
C SER A 59 9.16 2.46 -4.96
N LEU A 60 8.02 1.87 -5.29
CA LEU A 60 7.13 2.39 -6.31
C LEU A 60 6.53 3.75 -5.92
N ALA A 61 6.06 3.91 -4.67
CA ALA A 61 5.49 5.16 -4.20
C ALA A 61 6.50 6.32 -4.24
N HIS A 62 7.77 6.09 -3.90
CA HIS A 62 8.84 7.08 -4.00
C HIS A 62 9.06 7.54 -5.45
N LYS A 63 9.00 6.61 -6.41
CA LYS A 63 9.33 6.92 -7.80
C LYS A 63 8.13 7.41 -8.62
N THR A 64 6.91 7.13 -8.19
CA THR A 64 5.70 7.66 -8.84
C THR A 64 5.27 9.02 -8.28
N GLY A 65 5.64 9.34 -7.03
CA GLY A 65 5.17 10.54 -6.33
C GLY A 65 5.33 11.85 -7.12
N ALA A 66 6.47 12.03 -7.77
CA ALA A 66 6.80 13.24 -8.56
C ALA A 66 7.13 12.90 -10.02
N ALA A 67 6.70 11.77 -10.55
CA ALA A 67 7.04 11.34 -11.90
C ALA A 67 6.23 12.02 -12.98
N PHE A 68 5.04 12.51 -12.68
CA PHE A 68 4.05 12.92 -13.67
C PHE A 68 3.87 14.44 -13.71
N SER A 69 3.58 14.97 -14.91
CA SER A 69 3.43 16.40 -15.16
C SER A 69 2.19 17.02 -14.52
N GLY A 70 1.16 16.22 -14.28
CA GLY A 70 -0.11 16.68 -13.69
C GLY A 70 -0.04 17.00 -12.19
N GLY A 71 1.08 16.68 -11.51
CA GLY A 71 1.26 16.96 -10.09
C GLY A 71 1.92 15.83 -9.30
N HIS A 72 1.69 15.82 -8.00
CA HIS A 72 2.25 14.81 -7.08
C HIS A 72 1.19 13.82 -6.64
N ILE A 73 1.48 12.51 -6.75
CA ILE A 73 0.73 11.48 -6.05
C ILE A 73 1.17 11.52 -4.57
N ILE A 74 0.25 11.77 -3.66
CA ILE A 74 0.52 11.79 -2.23
C ILE A 74 1.07 10.43 -1.80
N HIS A 75 2.21 10.41 -1.12
CA HIS A 75 2.95 9.19 -0.76
C HIS A 75 2.07 8.13 -0.07
N GLY A 76 1.24 8.54 0.91
CA GLY A 76 0.32 7.63 1.59
C GLY A 76 -0.74 7.04 0.67
N ALA A 77 -1.26 7.83 -0.26
CA ALA A 77 -2.23 7.38 -1.26
C ALA A 77 -1.60 6.38 -2.25
N ALA A 78 -0.37 6.67 -2.72
CA ALA A 78 0.37 5.74 -3.57
C ALA A 78 0.57 4.39 -2.88
N ASN A 79 1.05 4.39 -1.63
CA ASN A 79 1.20 3.16 -0.84
C ASN A 79 -0.13 2.42 -0.69
N ALA A 80 -1.23 3.12 -0.42
CA ALA A 80 -2.55 2.50 -0.24
C ALA A 80 -3.06 1.86 -1.54
N MET A 81 -2.88 2.52 -2.69
CA MET A 81 -3.24 1.98 -4.01
C MET A 81 -2.43 0.74 -4.39
N TYR A 82 -1.13 0.74 -4.08
CA TYR A 82 -0.21 -0.33 -4.51
C TYR A 82 -0.21 -1.53 -3.59
N LEU A 83 -0.54 -1.35 -2.32
CA LEU A 83 -0.46 -2.40 -1.29
C LEU A 83 -1.25 -3.67 -1.67
N PRO A 84 -2.49 -3.63 -2.17
CA PRO A 84 -3.22 -4.83 -2.61
C PRO A 84 -2.48 -5.64 -3.67
N LYS A 85 -1.89 -4.96 -4.66
CA LYS A 85 -1.15 -5.59 -5.76
C LYS A 85 0.14 -6.22 -5.28
N VAL A 86 0.88 -5.51 -4.40
CA VAL A 86 2.13 -6.02 -3.84
C VAL A 86 1.90 -7.16 -2.86
N ILE A 87 0.83 -7.16 -2.07
CA ILE A 87 0.45 -8.32 -1.25
C ILE A 87 0.26 -9.55 -2.15
N ARG A 88 -0.53 -9.43 -3.23
CA ARG A 88 -0.76 -10.53 -4.18
C ARG A 88 0.55 -10.99 -4.82
N PHE A 89 1.39 -10.07 -5.27
CA PHE A 89 2.69 -10.37 -5.86
C PHE A 89 3.61 -11.12 -4.91
N ASN A 90 3.79 -10.62 -3.69
CA ASN A 90 4.67 -11.21 -2.70
C ASN A 90 4.14 -12.55 -2.14
N ALA A 91 2.82 -12.76 -2.13
CA ALA A 91 2.20 -13.99 -1.64
C ALA A 91 2.56 -15.24 -2.46
N ALA A 92 3.14 -15.09 -3.65
CA ALA A 92 3.72 -16.20 -4.40
C ALA A 92 4.95 -16.84 -3.68
N VAL A 93 5.53 -16.16 -2.68
CA VAL A 93 6.63 -16.69 -1.87
C VAL A 93 6.07 -17.24 -0.55
N PRO A 94 6.32 -18.52 -0.20
CA PRO A 94 5.76 -19.14 1.01
C PRO A 94 6.00 -18.35 2.30
N PHE A 95 7.20 -17.78 2.47
CA PHE A 95 7.53 -16.92 3.60
C PHE A 95 6.57 -15.72 3.71
N ALA A 96 6.34 -15.00 2.61
CA ALA A 96 5.47 -13.84 2.62
C ALA A 96 3.99 -14.22 2.79
N ALA A 97 3.55 -15.30 2.13
CA ALA A 97 2.20 -15.83 2.24
C ALA A 97 1.81 -16.14 3.69
N ALA A 98 2.70 -16.87 4.41
CA ALA A 98 2.49 -17.19 5.83
C ALA A 98 2.37 -15.93 6.70
N ARG A 99 3.17 -14.90 6.43
CA ARG A 99 3.16 -13.66 7.19
C ARG A 99 1.93 -12.79 6.89
N TYR A 100 1.46 -12.74 5.65
CA TYR A 100 0.20 -12.06 5.33
C TYR A 100 -1.01 -12.77 5.96
N ALA A 101 -1.04 -14.11 5.93
CA ALA A 101 -2.08 -14.86 6.62
C ALA A 101 -2.08 -14.59 8.13
N ARG A 102 -0.88 -14.55 8.76
CA ARG A 102 -0.75 -14.14 10.17
C ARG A 102 -1.27 -12.72 10.40
N CYS A 103 -1.01 -11.76 9.51
CA CYS A 103 -1.58 -10.42 9.64
C CYS A 103 -3.11 -10.45 9.66
N ALA A 104 -3.74 -11.27 8.80
CA ALA A 104 -5.19 -11.43 8.80
C ALA A 104 -5.72 -12.02 10.12
N ASP A 105 -5.03 -13.01 10.67
CA ASP A 105 -5.37 -13.60 11.97
C ASP A 105 -5.25 -12.57 13.10
N GLU A 106 -4.13 -11.88 13.18
CA GLU A 106 -3.85 -10.87 14.20
C GLU A 106 -4.80 -9.67 14.16
N LEU A 107 -5.29 -9.33 12.97
CA LEU A 107 -6.29 -8.29 12.79
C LEU A 107 -7.73 -8.79 13.01
N GLY A 108 -7.95 -10.09 13.16
CA GLY A 108 -9.26 -10.67 13.35
C GLY A 108 -10.19 -10.53 12.14
N ILE A 109 -9.61 -10.47 10.93
CA ILE A 109 -10.37 -10.29 9.66
C ILE A 109 -10.64 -11.59 8.93
N ALA A 110 -10.08 -12.71 9.40
CA ALA A 110 -10.34 -14.05 8.88
C ALA A 110 -10.52 -15.04 10.05
N GLY A 111 -11.34 -16.08 9.83
CA GLY A 111 -11.55 -17.13 10.84
C GLY A 111 -10.35 -18.06 10.95
N ALA A 112 -10.19 -18.72 12.12
CA ALA A 112 -9.09 -19.63 12.39
C ALA A 112 -9.00 -20.81 11.40
N GLU A 113 -10.15 -21.32 10.97
CA GLU A 113 -10.28 -22.46 10.03
C GLU A 113 -10.13 -22.07 8.56
N THR A 114 -9.83 -20.77 8.28
CA THR A 114 -9.73 -20.27 6.91
C THR A 114 -8.37 -20.66 6.30
N SER A 115 -8.37 -21.08 5.03
CA SER A 115 -7.12 -21.40 4.32
C SER A 115 -6.19 -20.19 4.21
N GLN A 116 -4.88 -20.42 4.07
CA GLN A 116 -3.89 -19.35 3.91
C GLN A 116 -4.23 -18.42 2.75
N GLU A 117 -4.63 -18.96 1.61
CA GLU A 117 -5.01 -18.16 0.43
C GLU A 117 -6.25 -17.29 0.72
N ALA A 118 -7.25 -17.85 1.40
CA ALA A 118 -8.45 -17.09 1.77
C ALA A 118 -8.14 -15.98 2.81
N LYS A 119 -7.20 -16.21 3.73
CA LYS A 119 -6.71 -15.18 4.67
C LYS A 119 -6.01 -14.03 3.94
N ILE A 120 -5.20 -14.34 2.94
CA ILE A 120 -4.53 -13.33 2.09
C ILE A 120 -5.57 -12.54 1.30
N ALA A 121 -6.55 -13.21 0.71
CA ALA A 121 -7.64 -12.56 -0.01
C ALA A 121 -8.46 -11.63 0.92
N ALA A 122 -8.76 -12.08 2.13
CA ALA A 122 -9.43 -11.26 3.14
C ALA A 122 -8.60 -10.01 3.54
N LEU A 123 -7.28 -10.16 3.67
CA LEU A 123 -6.38 -9.02 3.95
C LEU A 123 -6.41 -8.00 2.80
N ILE A 124 -6.33 -8.46 1.55
CA ILE A 124 -6.43 -7.59 0.37
C ILE A 124 -7.78 -6.86 0.33
N ALA A 125 -8.87 -7.59 0.52
CA ALA A 125 -10.22 -7.02 0.54
C ALA A 125 -10.39 -5.99 1.68
N TRP A 126 -9.78 -6.25 2.84
CA TRP A 126 -9.80 -5.34 3.98
C TRP A 126 -9.06 -4.03 3.68
N VAL A 127 -7.89 -4.08 3.03
CA VAL A 127 -7.15 -2.88 2.59
C VAL A 127 -7.98 -2.09 1.56
N ARG A 128 -8.58 -2.77 0.58
CA ARG A 128 -9.42 -2.10 -0.44
C ARG A 128 -10.60 -1.40 0.19
N ARG A 129 -11.28 -2.02 1.17
CA ARG A 129 -12.37 -1.38 1.90
C ARG A 129 -11.91 -0.11 2.62
N PHE A 130 -10.73 -0.08 3.22
CA PHE A 130 -10.19 1.16 3.79
C PHE A 130 -9.95 2.23 2.73
N ASN A 131 -9.44 1.85 1.55
CA ASN A 131 -9.30 2.79 0.46
C ASN A 131 -10.65 3.42 0.09
N ASP A 132 -11.71 2.61 -0.02
CA ASP A 132 -13.06 3.10 -0.29
C ASP A 132 -13.57 4.06 0.80
N GLU A 133 -13.44 3.68 2.07
CA GLU A 133 -13.88 4.49 3.21
C GLU A 133 -13.11 5.82 3.35
N LEU A 134 -11.88 5.88 2.83
CA LEU A 134 -11.00 7.06 2.84
C LEU A 134 -11.01 7.84 1.52
N ASN A 135 -11.84 7.45 0.55
CA ASN A 135 -11.89 8.01 -0.79
C ASN A 135 -10.55 7.95 -1.53
N ILE A 136 -9.74 6.92 -1.30
CA ILE A 136 -8.52 6.65 -2.03
C ILE A 136 -8.86 5.78 -3.25
N PRO A 137 -8.52 6.18 -4.49
CA PRO A 137 -8.76 5.37 -5.67
C PRO A 137 -7.97 4.06 -5.63
N HIS A 138 -8.38 3.06 -6.41
CA HIS A 138 -7.72 1.75 -6.42
C HIS A 138 -6.50 1.69 -7.34
N CYS A 139 -6.31 2.69 -8.20
CA CYS A 139 -5.22 2.71 -9.18
C CYS A 139 -4.78 4.15 -9.53
N ILE A 140 -3.62 4.25 -10.18
CA ILE A 140 -3.03 5.54 -10.57
C ILE A 140 -3.91 6.27 -11.59
N ARG A 141 -4.49 5.54 -12.54
CA ARG A 141 -5.35 6.10 -13.59
C ARG A 141 -6.51 6.91 -13.04
N ASP A 142 -7.05 6.48 -11.91
CA ASP A 142 -8.23 7.10 -11.28
C ASP A 142 -7.85 8.16 -10.23
N TYR A 143 -6.55 8.44 -10.05
CA TYR A 143 -6.08 9.47 -9.13
C TYR A 143 -6.31 10.87 -9.71
N ALA A 144 -7.04 11.73 -8.99
CA ALA A 144 -7.47 13.03 -9.48
C ALA A 144 -6.33 14.07 -9.53
N ALA A 145 -6.39 14.98 -10.49
CA ALA A 145 -5.40 16.04 -10.70
C ALA A 145 -5.23 16.98 -9.48
N ASN A 146 -6.29 17.20 -8.73
CA ASN A 146 -6.27 18.04 -7.53
C ASN A 146 -5.97 17.24 -6.24
N GLY A 147 -5.49 16.01 -6.38
CA GLY A 147 -5.21 15.12 -5.27
C GLY A 147 -6.46 14.48 -4.67
N LEU A 148 -6.31 13.95 -3.45
CA LEU A 148 -7.41 13.31 -2.75
C LEU A 148 -8.41 14.35 -2.22
N PRO A 149 -9.72 14.09 -2.29
CA PRO A 149 -10.70 14.93 -1.64
C PRO A 149 -10.46 14.91 -0.13
N THR A 150 -10.54 16.07 0.52
CA THR A 150 -10.56 16.11 1.98
C THR A 150 -11.94 15.68 2.46
N TYR A 151 -12.04 15.18 3.70
CA TYR A 151 -13.33 14.79 4.29
C TYR A 151 -14.38 15.92 4.34
N LYS A 152 -13.96 17.17 4.12
CA LYS A 152 -14.82 18.37 4.04
C LYS A 152 -15.20 18.76 2.61
N THR A 153 -14.57 18.15 1.60
CA THR A 153 -14.84 18.47 0.19
C THR A 153 -15.93 17.54 -0.30
N ALA A 154 -17.01 18.10 -0.79
CA ALA A 154 -18.06 17.29 -1.41
C ALA A 154 -17.49 16.53 -2.61
N VAL A 155 -17.61 15.22 -2.58
CA VAL A 155 -17.03 14.27 -3.57
C VAL A 155 -17.77 14.31 -4.92
N ASN A 156 -18.59 15.32 -5.21
CA ASN A 156 -19.58 15.30 -6.27
C ASN A 156 -19.12 15.92 -7.60
N GLU A 157 -17.88 16.38 -7.72
CA GLU A 157 -17.36 16.86 -9.00
C GLU A 157 -16.35 15.86 -9.55
N ALA A 158 -16.65 15.29 -10.71
CA ALA A 158 -15.71 14.46 -11.45
C ALA A 158 -14.45 15.29 -11.76
N GLN A 159 -13.35 14.96 -11.12
CA GLN A 159 -12.07 15.62 -11.38
C GLN A 159 -11.34 14.89 -12.51
N PRO A 160 -10.59 15.61 -13.37
CA PRO A 160 -9.80 14.98 -14.41
C PRO A 160 -8.72 14.11 -13.77
N PRO A 161 -8.34 12.99 -14.39
CA PRO A 161 -7.21 12.18 -13.94
C PRO A 161 -5.91 13.00 -13.97
N MET A 162 -5.04 12.77 -12.98
CA MET A 162 -3.76 13.47 -12.87
C MET A 162 -2.76 12.97 -13.91
N VAL A 163 -2.84 11.70 -14.28
CA VAL A 163 -1.89 11.02 -15.17
C VAL A 163 -2.62 10.53 -16.41
N GLY A 164 -2.17 10.95 -17.58
CA GLY A 164 -2.66 10.42 -18.85
C GLY A 164 -2.02 9.08 -19.21
N ALA A 165 -2.72 8.26 -19.99
CA ALA A 165 -2.23 6.94 -20.39
C ALA A 165 -0.90 7.03 -21.19
N ASP A 166 -0.80 7.96 -22.12
CA ASP A 166 0.42 8.15 -22.93
C ASP A 166 1.62 8.55 -22.06
N GLU A 167 1.40 9.41 -21.08
CA GLU A 167 2.46 9.80 -20.15
C GLU A 167 2.89 8.63 -19.25
N PHE A 168 1.94 7.84 -18.78
CA PHE A 168 2.25 6.63 -18.00
C PHE A 168 3.06 5.63 -18.83
N GLU A 169 2.63 5.33 -20.06
CA GLU A 169 3.34 4.42 -20.96
C GLU A 169 4.78 4.89 -21.26
N ALA A 170 4.96 6.19 -21.47
CA ALA A 170 6.28 6.76 -21.73
C ALA A 170 7.25 6.68 -20.54
N LYS A 171 6.71 6.59 -19.31
CA LYS A 171 7.51 6.66 -18.06
C LYS A 171 7.59 5.36 -17.29
N ALA A 172 6.72 4.38 -17.55
CA ALA A 172 6.58 3.18 -16.73
C ALA A 172 7.89 2.39 -16.57
N ALA A 173 8.61 2.16 -17.67
CA ALA A 173 9.90 1.45 -17.64
C ALA A 173 10.96 2.20 -16.81
N GLN A 174 11.06 3.52 -16.97
CA GLN A 174 12.02 4.33 -16.23
C GLN A 174 11.67 4.40 -14.74
N ILE A 175 10.38 4.49 -14.38
CA ILE A 175 9.93 4.44 -12.98
C ILE A 175 10.30 3.10 -12.36
N ALA A 176 10.10 1.99 -13.06
CA ALA A 176 10.45 0.66 -12.59
C ALA A 176 11.96 0.51 -12.38
N GLU A 177 12.78 0.97 -13.31
CA GLU A 177 14.24 0.96 -13.17
C GLU A 177 14.70 1.80 -11.99
N ASN A 178 14.16 3.00 -11.80
CA ASN A 178 14.46 3.86 -10.67
C ASN A 178 14.03 3.21 -9.33
N ALA A 179 12.90 2.47 -9.33
CA ALA A 179 12.42 1.77 -8.14
C ALA A 179 13.33 0.59 -7.76
N MET A 180 14.00 -0.05 -8.73
CA MET A 180 15.01 -1.08 -8.45
C MET A 180 16.20 -0.52 -7.66
N GLY A 181 16.60 0.72 -7.90
CA GLY A 181 17.65 1.43 -7.16
C GLY A 181 17.22 2.01 -5.81
N ASP A 182 15.96 1.88 -5.44
CA ASP A 182 15.47 2.39 -4.15
C ASP A 182 15.88 1.49 -2.99
N ALA A 183 16.28 2.09 -1.87
CA ALA A 183 16.75 1.38 -0.68
C ALA A 183 15.72 0.36 -0.12
N CYS A 184 14.42 0.62 -0.34
CA CYS A 184 13.35 -0.26 0.14
C CYS A 184 13.24 -1.57 -0.65
N THR A 185 13.69 -1.62 -1.90
CA THR A 185 13.56 -2.79 -2.79
C THR A 185 14.31 -4.00 -2.26
N GLY A 186 15.49 -3.78 -1.68
CA GLY A 186 16.36 -4.86 -1.18
C GLY A 186 15.73 -5.73 -0.09
N CYS A 187 14.74 -5.23 0.64
CA CYS A 187 14.06 -5.96 1.72
C CYS A 187 12.72 -6.57 1.30
N ASN A 188 12.34 -6.47 0.02
CA ASN A 188 11.15 -7.14 -0.47
C ASN A 188 11.31 -8.67 -0.44
N PRO A 189 10.31 -9.45 0.06
CA PRO A 189 10.46 -10.90 0.22
C PRO A 189 10.55 -11.68 -1.09
N ARG A 190 9.91 -11.20 -2.16
CA ARG A 190 10.01 -11.78 -3.50
C ARG A 190 11.05 -11.04 -4.30
N LYS A 191 12.03 -11.79 -4.85
CA LYS A 191 13.06 -11.22 -5.73
C LYS A 191 12.45 -10.56 -6.96
N MET A 192 13.09 -9.54 -7.44
CA MET A 192 12.60 -8.61 -8.43
C MET A 192 13.68 -8.28 -9.45
N ASP A 193 13.27 -8.00 -10.67
CA ASP A 193 14.03 -7.27 -11.67
C ASP A 193 13.19 -6.10 -12.21
N ALA A 194 13.77 -5.25 -13.03
CA ALA A 194 13.07 -4.06 -13.55
C ALA A 194 11.84 -4.41 -14.39
N LYS A 195 11.88 -5.52 -15.16
CA LYS A 195 10.75 -5.98 -15.97
C LYS A 195 9.58 -6.43 -15.10
N LEU A 196 9.89 -7.14 -14.02
CA LEU A 196 8.88 -7.61 -13.07
C LEU A 196 8.31 -6.44 -12.27
N MET A 197 9.16 -5.46 -11.88
CA MET A 197 8.74 -4.22 -11.24
C MET A 197 7.78 -3.43 -12.13
N GLU A 198 8.08 -3.31 -13.43
CA GLU A 198 7.21 -2.65 -14.40
C GLU A 198 5.85 -3.37 -14.52
N LYS A 199 5.82 -4.70 -14.55
CA LYS A 199 4.57 -5.47 -14.57
C LYS A 199 3.71 -5.17 -13.33
N VAL A 200 4.31 -5.11 -12.14
CA VAL A 200 3.60 -4.75 -10.91
C VAL A 200 3.09 -3.31 -10.99
N LEU A 201 3.90 -2.38 -11.48
CA LEU A 201 3.50 -0.98 -11.66
C LEU A 201 2.31 -0.85 -12.63
N ARG A 202 2.28 -1.63 -13.72
CA ARG A 202 1.15 -1.66 -14.67
C ARG A 202 -0.14 -2.14 -14.02
N CYS A 203 -0.07 -3.16 -13.15
CA CYS A 203 -1.22 -3.56 -12.35
C CYS A 203 -1.66 -2.46 -11.36
N CYS A 204 -0.75 -1.64 -10.88
CA CYS A 204 -1.08 -0.46 -10.05
C CYS A 204 -1.66 0.70 -10.87
N TRP A 205 -1.41 0.73 -12.20
CA TRP A 205 -1.93 1.74 -13.09
C TRP A 205 -3.43 1.60 -13.36
N ASP A 206 -3.90 0.40 -13.68
CA ASP A 206 -5.24 0.15 -14.20
C ASP A 206 -6.10 -0.77 -13.31
N ASP A 207 -5.59 -1.12 -12.14
CA ASP A 207 -6.20 -2.06 -11.17
C ASP A 207 -6.28 -3.51 -11.67
N SER A 208 -5.56 -3.89 -12.72
CA SER A 208 -5.53 -5.28 -13.20
C SER A 208 -4.93 -6.25 -12.18
N ASP A 209 -5.30 -7.53 -12.28
CA ASP A 209 -4.85 -8.56 -11.36
C ASP A 209 -3.37 -8.95 -11.57
N VAL A 210 -2.69 -9.23 -10.46
CA VAL A 210 -1.33 -9.78 -10.47
C VAL A 210 -1.43 -11.29 -10.59
N THR A 211 -1.09 -11.83 -11.77
CA THR A 211 -1.22 -13.25 -12.12
C THR A 211 0.12 -13.94 -12.43
N PHE A 212 1.25 -13.29 -12.17
CA PHE A 212 2.61 -13.74 -12.50
C PHE A 212 3.52 -13.86 -11.29
#